data_38efe2a3db1b02cde5a64629aac57aa8
#
_entry.id   38efe2a3db1b02cde5a64629aac57aa8
#
_cell.length_a   1.000
_cell.length_b   1.000
_cell.length_c   1.000
_cell.angle_alpha   90.00
_cell.angle_beta   90.00
_cell.angle_gamma   90.00
#
_symmetry.space_group_name_H-M   'P 1'
#
loop_
_entity.id
_entity.type
_entity.pdbx_description
1 polymer ?
#
loop_
_entity_poly.entity_id
_entity_poly.type
_entity_poly.pdbx_seq_one_letter_code
_entity_poly.pdbx_strand_id
1 'polypeptide(L)'
;MQEEKIKNRSKLDIIYDVLASATGGVKKTHIMSRANLSSEQMNYYFNTLLHHSLLNAEKDSENNSVYKTTQKGIRFLHCCAQIKSLIAPIVKVRMQGELLFL
;
A
#
# COMPACT_ATOMS: atom_id res chain seq x y z
N MET A 1 17.38 6.97 -11.89
CA MET A 1 17.18 5.62 -12.19
C MET A 1 16.32 4.94 -11.20
N GLN A 2 16.79 4.74 -9.99
CA GLN A 2 15.93 4.08 -9.03
C GLN A 2 14.69 4.89 -8.77
N GLU A 3 14.85 6.17 -8.82
CA GLU A 3 13.72 7.03 -8.58
C GLU A 3 12.62 6.78 -9.57
N GLU A 4 13.04 6.44 -10.76
CA GLU A 4 12.07 6.23 -11.79
C GLU A 4 11.19 5.06 -11.52
N LYS A 5 11.77 4.02 -10.97
CA LYS A 5 10.96 2.86 -10.63
C LYS A 5 9.95 3.20 -9.59
N ILE A 6 10.35 3.99 -8.62
CA ILE A 6 9.44 4.39 -7.57
C ILE A 6 8.35 5.27 -8.13
N LYS A 7 8.73 6.15 -9.02
CA LYS A 7 7.74 7.05 -9.60
C LYS A 7 6.70 6.32 -10.41
N ASN A 8 7.08 5.18 -10.96
CA ASN A 8 6.15 4.43 -11.80
C ASN A 8 5.29 3.48 -11.02
N ARG A 9 5.38 3.54 -9.71
CA ARG A 9 4.52 2.73 -8.86
C ARG A 9 3.08 3.20 -9.04
N SER A 10 2.16 2.27 -9.24
CA SER A 10 0.77 2.61 -9.48
C SER A 10 0.11 3.06 -8.18
N LYS A 11 -1.04 3.73 -8.31
CA LYS A 11 -1.79 4.12 -7.13
C LYS A 11 -2.20 2.90 -6.33
N LEU A 12 -2.56 1.83 -7.02
CA LEU A 12 -2.95 0.61 -6.35
C LEU A 12 -1.80 0.06 -5.51
N ASP A 13 -0.59 0.10 -6.05
CA ASP A 13 0.58 -0.36 -5.32
C ASP A 13 0.80 0.48 -4.08
N ILE A 14 0.64 1.78 -4.21
CA ILE A 14 0.84 2.67 -3.07
C ILE A 14 -0.20 2.42 -1.99
N ILE A 15 -1.45 2.29 -2.39
CA ILE A 15 -2.52 2.01 -1.44
C ILE A 15 -2.26 0.71 -0.72
N TYR A 16 -1.85 -0.30 -1.45
CA TYR A 16 -1.51 -1.58 -0.86
C TYR A 16 -0.42 -1.42 0.20
N ASP A 17 0.65 -0.70 -0.15
CA ASP A 17 1.77 -0.53 0.77
C ASP A 17 1.34 0.22 2.02
N VAL A 18 0.52 1.25 1.88
CA VAL A 18 0.04 2.00 3.02
C VAL A 18 -0.80 1.11 3.93
N LEU A 19 -1.75 0.41 3.37
CA LEU A 19 -2.65 -0.43 4.17
C LEU A 19 -1.90 -1.60 4.80
N ALA A 20 -0.96 -2.18 4.09
CA ALA A 20 -0.18 -3.27 4.64
C ALA A 20 0.67 -2.80 5.81
N SER A 21 1.17 -1.58 5.73
CA SER A 21 1.99 -1.02 6.80
C SER A 21 1.19 -0.74 8.06
N ALA A 22 -0.11 -0.54 7.93
CA ALA A 22 -0.94 -0.08 9.04
C ALA A 22 -1.80 -1.16 9.67
N THR A 23 -1.59 -2.42 9.33
CA THR A 23 -2.47 -3.48 9.82
C THR A 23 -2.47 -3.58 11.34
N GLY A 24 -1.34 -3.29 11.97
CA GLY A 24 -1.24 -3.38 13.42
C GLY A 24 -1.47 -2.09 14.15
N GLY A 25 -1.70 -1.00 13.42
CA GLY A 25 -1.84 0.30 14.05
C GLY A 25 -0.48 0.94 14.26
N VAL A 26 -0.15 1.95 13.46
CA VAL A 26 1.17 2.59 13.53
C VAL A 26 1.04 4.09 13.34
N LYS A 27 2.10 4.79 13.65
CA LYS A 27 2.13 6.24 13.47
C LYS A 27 2.23 6.60 12.00
N LYS A 28 1.74 7.78 11.67
CA LYS A 28 1.75 8.25 10.30
C LYS A 28 3.15 8.28 9.70
N THR A 29 4.13 8.73 10.47
CA THR A 29 5.49 8.80 9.97
C THR A 29 6.05 7.42 9.64
N HIS A 30 5.64 6.43 10.39
CA HIS A 30 6.06 5.06 10.13
C HIS A 30 5.51 4.57 8.79
N ILE A 31 4.24 4.87 8.54
CA ILE A 31 3.62 4.49 7.27
C ILE A 31 4.31 5.20 6.12
N MET A 32 4.56 6.48 6.28
CA MET A 32 5.19 7.27 5.25
C MET A 32 6.56 6.70 4.87
N SER A 33 7.31 6.31 5.88
CA SER A 33 8.62 5.74 5.67
C SER A 33 8.53 4.37 4.98
N ARG A 34 7.63 3.52 5.47
CA ARG A 34 7.50 2.18 4.94
C ARG A 34 6.98 2.20 3.51
N ALA A 35 6.06 3.09 3.21
CA ALA A 35 5.50 3.19 1.88
C ALA A 35 6.30 4.10 0.96
N ASN A 36 7.34 4.71 1.50
CA ASN A 36 8.25 5.55 0.73
C ASN A 36 7.50 6.68 0.02
N LEU A 37 6.80 7.48 0.80
CA LEU A 37 5.99 8.57 0.26
C LEU A 37 6.51 9.91 0.73
N SER A 38 6.34 10.92 -0.11
CA SER A 38 6.59 12.29 0.30
C SER A 38 5.44 12.76 1.17
N SER A 39 5.62 13.91 1.81
CA SER A 39 4.56 14.46 2.66
C SER A 39 3.30 14.74 1.87
N GLU A 40 3.45 15.26 0.66
CA GLU A 40 2.29 15.55 -0.16
C GLU A 40 1.54 14.30 -0.56
N GLN A 41 2.28 13.29 -0.97
CA GLN A 41 1.66 12.03 -1.34
C GLN A 41 0.96 11.41 -0.14
N MET A 42 1.62 11.49 1.01
CA MET A 42 1.04 10.91 2.21
C MET A 42 -0.27 11.58 2.57
N ASN A 43 -0.32 12.91 2.47
CA ASN A 43 -1.55 13.62 2.77
C ASN A 43 -2.68 13.21 1.84
N TYR A 44 -2.36 13.10 0.56
CA TYR A 44 -3.37 12.71 -0.42
C TYR A 44 -3.92 11.31 -0.11
N TYR A 45 -3.01 10.36 0.08
CA TYR A 45 -3.47 8.98 0.29
C TYR A 45 -4.13 8.80 1.64
N PHE A 46 -3.64 9.47 2.67
CA PHE A 46 -4.26 9.39 3.99
C PHE A 46 -5.70 9.89 3.94
N ASN A 47 -5.87 11.07 3.37
CA ASN A 47 -7.22 11.65 3.30
C ASN A 47 -8.15 10.75 2.52
N THR A 48 -7.67 10.22 1.42
CA THR A 48 -8.47 9.35 0.59
C THR A 48 -8.86 8.08 1.33
N LEU A 49 -7.90 7.45 1.98
CA LEU A 49 -8.15 6.18 2.64
C LEU A 49 -9.01 6.32 3.88
N LEU A 50 -8.84 7.42 4.61
CA LEU A 50 -9.70 7.68 5.75
C LEU A 50 -11.12 7.96 5.29
N HIS A 51 -11.26 8.74 4.23
CA HIS A 51 -12.57 9.08 3.71
C HIS A 51 -13.34 7.84 3.27
N HIS A 52 -12.65 6.88 2.70
CA HIS A 52 -13.28 5.67 2.20
C HIS A 52 -13.30 4.54 3.22
N SER A 53 -12.96 4.83 4.46
CA SER A 53 -13.02 3.87 5.56
C SER A 53 -12.11 2.66 5.38
N LEU A 54 -11.02 2.86 4.67
CA LEU A 54 -10.01 1.83 4.53
C LEU A 54 -8.97 1.92 5.62
N LEU A 55 -8.87 3.09 6.22
CA LEU A 55 -7.92 3.39 7.27
C LEU A 55 -8.69 4.07 8.40
N ASN A 56 -8.28 3.82 9.63
CA ASN A 56 -8.93 4.40 10.79
C ASN A 56 -7.93 5.11 11.68
N ALA A 57 -8.34 6.24 12.26
CA ALA A 57 -7.48 6.97 13.17
C ALA A 57 -7.86 6.58 14.59
N GLU A 58 -6.88 6.22 15.40
CA GLU A 58 -7.10 5.77 16.76
C GLU A 58 -6.06 6.39 17.69
N LYS A 59 -6.22 6.17 18.97
CA LYS A 59 -5.23 6.55 19.97
C LYS A 59 -4.68 5.29 20.60
N ASP A 60 -3.38 5.26 20.81
CA ASP A 60 -2.81 4.11 21.48
C ASP A 60 -2.90 4.33 23.00
N SER A 61 -2.31 3.43 23.77
CA SER A 61 -2.41 3.49 25.23
C SER A 61 -1.75 4.73 25.81
N GLU A 62 -0.84 5.34 25.05
CA GLU A 62 -0.17 6.55 25.51
C GLU A 62 -0.76 7.80 24.89
N ASN A 63 -1.96 7.66 24.30
CA ASN A 63 -2.67 8.77 23.70
C ASN A 63 -1.99 9.34 22.47
N ASN A 64 -1.18 8.54 21.81
CA ASN A 64 -0.58 8.94 20.54
C ASN A 64 -1.50 8.58 19.40
N SER A 65 -1.49 9.42 18.36
CA SER A 65 -2.30 9.14 17.18
C SER A 65 -1.67 7.99 16.39
N VAL A 66 -2.47 6.97 16.12
CA VAL A 66 -2.03 5.87 15.28
C VAL A 66 -3.11 5.62 14.24
N TYR A 67 -2.72 4.95 13.18
CA TYR A 67 -3.62 4.66 12.07
C TYR A 67 -3.64 3.17 11.82
N LYS A 68 -4.82 2.65 11.65
CA LYS A 68 -4.98 1.21 11.55
C LYS A 68 -5.86 0.86 10.39
N THR A 69 -5.47 -0.16 9.64
CA THR A 69 -6.24 -0.65 8.52
C THR A 69 -7.52 -1.27 9.02
N THR A 70 -8.64 -0.89 8.42
CA THR A 70 -9.95 -1.38 8.82
C THR A 70 -10.20 -2.76 8.24
N GLN A 71 -11.34 -3.36 8.65
CA GLN A 71 -11.76 -4.63 8.06
C GLN A 71 -11.90 -4.50 6.54
N LYS A 72 -12.45 -3.38 6.10
CA LYS A 72 -12.58 -3.13 4.68
C LYS A 72 -11.20 -3.08 4.03
N GLY A 73 -10.24 -2.44 4.70
CA GLY A 73 -8.88 -2.38 4.21
C GLY A 73 -8.23 -3.75 4.15
N ILE A 74 -8.51 -4.59 5.13
CA ILE A 74 -7.97 -5.95 5.14
C ILE A 74 -8.51 -6.73 3.94
N ARG A 75 -9.81 -6.55 3.64
CA ARG A 75 -10.37 -7.20 2.46
C ARG A 75 -9.71 -6.71 1.19
N PHE A 76 -9.41 -5.42 1.14
CA PHE A 76 -8.71 -4.87 0.01
C PHE A 76 -7.35 -5.55 -0.16
N LEU A 77 -6.62 -5.72 0.95
CA LEU A 77 -5.32 -6.37 0.91
C LEU A 77 -5.44 -7.82 0.41
N HIS A 78 -6.46 -8.51 0.89
CA HIS A 78 -6.67 -9.89 0.44
C HIS A 78 -6.97 -9.95 -1.04
N CYS A 79 -7.79 -9.04 -1.53
CA CYS A 79 -8.10 -9.00 -2.95
C CYS A 79 -6.86 -8.74 -3.78
N CYS A 80 -6.01 -7.83 -3.33
CA CYS A 80 -4.78 -7.54 -4.03
C CYS A 80 -3.88 -8.75 -4.05
N ALA A 81 -3.80 -9.46 -2.93
CA ALA A 81 -2.96 -10.64 -2.85
C ALA A 81 -3.46 -11.72 -3.81
N GLN A 82 -4.78 -11.87 -3.91
CA GLN A 82 -5.35 -12.84 -4.82
C GLN A 82 -5.06 -12.48 -6.27
N ILE A 83 -5.21 -11.20 -6.59
CA ILE A 83 -4.91 -10.76 -7.94
C ILE A 83 -3.47 -11.03 -8.28
N LYS A 84 -2.57 -10.69 -7.38
CA LYS A 84 -1.15 -10.93 -7.59
C LYS A 84 -0.86 -12.40 -7.77
N SER A 85 -1.52 -13.22 -6.98
CA SER A 85 -1.35 -14.66 -7.07
C SER A 85 -1.79 -15.18 -8.42
N LEU A 86 -2.90 -14.65 -8.94
CA LEU A 86 -3.42 -15.10 -10.22
C LEU A 86 -2.55 -14.69 -11.39
N ILE A 87 -1.91 -13.55 -11.31
CA ILE A 87 -1.08 -13.09 -12.41
C ILE A 87 0.39 -13.47 -12.25
N ALA A 88 0.78 -13.96 -11.09
CA ALA A 88 2.17 -14.30 -10.85
C ALA A 88 2.75 -15.25 -11.90
N PRO A 89 2.06 -16.30 -12.29
CA PRO A 89 2.60 -17.18 -13.31
C PRO A 89 2.85 -16.47 -14.63
N ILE A 90 1.96 -15.55 -14.98
CA ILE A 90 2.11 -14.79 -16.20
C ILE A 90 3.31 -13.88 -16.14
N VAL A 91 3.44 -13.19 -15.03
CA VAL A 91 4.54 -12.28 -14.82
C VAL A 91 5.87 -13.04 -14.84
N LYS A 92 5.88 -14.20 -14.20
CA LYS A 92 7.07 -15.00 -14.15
C LYS A 92 7.52 -15.45 -15.53
N VAL A 93 6.57 -15.92 -16.31
CA VAL A 93 6.86 -16.35 -17.66
C VAL A 93 7.43 -15.18 -18.45
N ARG A 94 6.83 -14.02 -18.27
CA ARG A 94 7.27 -12.85 -18.95
C ARG A 94 8.70 -12.49 -18.59
N MET A 95 9.03 -12.60 -17.33
CA MET A 95 10.37 -12.25 -16.90
C MET A 95 11.40 -13.21 -17.40
N GLN A 96 11.08 -14.49 -17.42
CA GLN A 96 12.02 -15.49 -17.87
C GLN A 96 12.10 -15.54 -19.36
N GLY A 97 10.97 -15.48 -19.96
CA GLY A 97 10.91 -15.63 -21.39
C GLY A 97 10.37 -14.40 -22.03
N GLU A 98 10.67 -13.28 -21.45
CA GLU A 98 10.10 -12.09 -22.01
C GLU A 98 10.48 -11.92 -23.42
N LEU A 99 11.57 -12.52 -23.77
CA LEU A 99 11.98 -12.54 -25.12
C LEU A 99 10.90 -13.11 -25.97
N LEU A 100 10.13 -14.02 -25.44
CA LEU A 100 9.12 -14.69 -26.22
C LEU A 100 7.93 -13.81 -26.48
N PHE A 101 7.70 -12.88 -25.60
CA PHE A 101 6.50 -12.09 -25.72
C PHE A 101 6.72 -10.75 -26.27
N LEU A 102 7.91 -10.34 -26.22
CA LEU A 102 8.20 -9.03 -26.72
C LEU A 102 8.63 -9.08 -28.13
#